data_9080cde3f80f7485f8a794e164df388c
#
_entry.id   9080cde3f80f7485f8a794e164df388c
#
_cell.length_a   1.000
_cell.length_b   1.000
_cell.length_c   1.000
_cell.angle_alpha   90.00
_cell.angle_beta   90.00
_cell.angle_gamma   90.00
#
_symmetry.space_group_name_H-M   'P 1'
#
loop_
_entity.id
_entity.type
_entity.pdbx_description
1 polymer ?
#
loop_
_entity_poly.entity_id
_entity_poly.type
_entity_poly.pdbx_seq_one_letter_code
_entity_poly.pdbx_strand_id
1 'polypeptide(L)'
;WLAVQLEQKATKQEILTYYINKVYMSNGNYGMQTAAENYYGKDLKDLSLPQLALLAGMPQAPNQYDPYSHPEAALERRNLVLSEMKEQNYISAEEYEKAINTPITNGLQSLKSANSYPAYMDNYLKEVIDQVEQETGYNLLTTGMEVYTNVDKDVQKRLWDVYNTDEYVAYPDDEIQVASTIVDVTNGKVIAQLGARHQSSNVSFGINQAVETNRDWGSTMKPITDYAPALEYGVYDSTATIVHDVPYNYPGTNTPVYNWDHGYFGNITIQYALQQSRNVTAVETLSKVGLDRAKTFLNGLGIDYPSIHYANAISSNTTESNKQYGASSEKMAAAYAAFANGGIYHKPMYINKIVFSDGSEKEFSDAGTRAMKETTAYMMTEMMKTVLAYGTGRGAYLPWLPQAGKTGTSNYTDDEIEKYIKNTGYVAPDEMFVGYTRKYSMAVWTGYSNRLTPIVGDGFLVAAKVYRSMISYLSEDDQPGDWTMPEGLYRSGEFVFQNGARNSWNTPATQQTQSVENSSTTTESSTTQTSTTVGQQPNNAPATDPNQGQAG
;
A
#
# COMPACT_ATOMS: atom_id res chain seq x y z
N TRP A 1 8.30 -6.93 -38.13
CA TRP A 1 8.61 -5.74 -38.95
C TRP A 1 9.89 -5.02 -38.48
N LEU A 2 10.06 -4.79 -37.17
CA LEU A 2 11.27 -4.18 -36.59
C LEU A 2 12.53 -5.04 -36.86
N ALA A 3 12.45 -6.38 -36.77
CA ALA A 3 13.56 -7.29 -37.06
C ALA A 3 14.03 -7.15 -38.51
N VAL A 4 13.10 -7.07 -39.48
CA VAL A 4 13.42 -6.86 -40.90
C VAL A 4 14.09 -5.50 -41.13
N GLN A 5 13.63 -4.46 -40.43
CA GLN A 5 14.29 -3.13 -40.51
C GLN A 5 15.68 -3.15 -39.92
N LEU A 6 15.90 -3.89 -38.83
CA LEU A 6 17.22 -4.04 -38.24
C LEU A 6 18.19 -4.76 -39.17
N GLU A 7 17.76 -5.87 -39.81
CA GLU A 7 18.57 -6.61 -40.82
C GLU A 7 18.89 -5.78 -42.05
N GLN A 8 18.09 -4.75 -42.37
CA GLN A 8 18.41 -3.82 -43.46
C GLN A 8 19.47 -2.77 -43.08
N LYS A 9 19.65 -2.51 -41.77
CA LYS A 9 20.54 -1.44 -41.26
C LYS A 9 21.80 -1.95 -40.59
N ALA A 10 21.85 -3.22 -40.19
CA ALA A 10 22.98 -3.82 -39.50
C ALA A 10 23.27 -5.23 -40.04
N THR A 11 24.54 -5.59 -40.03
CA THR A 11 24.99 -6.94 -40.40
C THR A 11 24.57 -7.93 -39.30
N LYS A 12 24.47 -9.23 -39.66
CA LYS A 12 24.17 -10.28 -38.68
C LYS A 12 25.15 -10.28 -37.52
N GLN A 13 26.39 -9.94 -37.73
CA GLN A 13 27.43 -9.88 -36.71
C GLN A 13 27.20 -8.69 -35.74
N GLU A 14 26.83 -7.55 -36.27
CA GLU A 14 26.45 -6.39 -35.45
C GLU A 14 25.18 -6.68 -34.62
N ILE A 15 24.16 -7.29 -35.22
CA ILE A 15 22.95 -7.70 -34.53
C ILE A 15 23.27 -8.66 -33.38
N LEU A 16 24.10 -9.70 -33.64
CA LEU A 16 24.55 -10.64 -32.63
C LEU A 16 25.35 -9.93 -31.52
N THR A 17 26.24 -9.01 -31.90
CA THR A 17 27.01 -8.22 -30.93
C THR A 17 26.11 -7.38 -30.03
N TYR A 18 25.08 -6.72 -30.58
CA TYR A 18 24.11 -5.98 -29.79
C TYR A 18 23.34 -6.91 -28.84
N TYR A 19 22.93 -8.09 -29.31
CA TYR A 19 22.21 -9.07 -28.50
C TYR A 19 23.04 -9.56 -27.32
N ILE A 20 24.29 -10.06 -27.58
CA ILE A 20 25.14 -10.63 -26.52
C ILE A 20 25.59 -9.58 -25.49
N ASN A 21 25.60 -8.29 -25.87
CA ASN A 21 25.96 -7.20 -24.96
C ASN A 21 24.78 -6.71 -24.10
N LYS A 22 23.53 -7.10 -24.44
CA LYS A 22 22.32 -6.59 -23.75
C LYS A 22 21.47 -7.67 -23.10
N VAL A 23 21.69 -8.93 -23.44
CA VAL A 23 20.86 -10.03 -22.94
C VAL A 23 21.03 -10.21 -21.43
N TYR A 24 19.92 -10.41 -20.74
CA TYR A 24 19.91 -10.69 -19.29
C TYR A 24 20.50 -12.08 -19.02
N MET A 25 21.38 -12.20 -18.02
CA MET A 25 22.22 -13.36 -17.72
C MET A 25 22.11 -13.82 -16.26
N SER A 26 20.98 -13.53 -15.57
CA SER A 26 20.78 -13.77 -14.14
C SER A 26 21.68 -12.93 -13.21
N ASN A 27 21.36 -12.92 -11.90
CA ASN A 27 22.14 -12.23 -10.86
C ASN A 27 22.47 -10.76 -11.19
N GLY A 28 21.52 -10.04 -11.83
CA GLY A 28 21.69 -8.64 -12.20
C GLY A 28 22.67 -8.38 -13.35
N ASN A 29 23.14 -9.42 -14.04
CA ASN A 29 24.08 -9.28 -15.14
C ASN A 29 23.36 -9.05 -16.48
N TYR A 30 23.73 -8.00 -17.18
CA TYR A 30 23.32 -7.73 -18.55
C TYR A 30 24.52 -7.75 -19.46
N GLY A 31 24.44 -8.60 -20.49
CA GLY A 31 25.53 -8.89 -21.42
C GLY A 31 26.43 -10.02 -20.97
N MET A 32 26.90 -10.79 -21.97
CA MET A 32 27.71 -11.99 -21.72
C MET A 32 29.12 -11.64 -21.19
N GLN A 33 29.68 -10.48 -21.57
CA GLN A 33 30.96 -10.03 -21.02
C GLN A 33 30.86 -9.76 -19.52
N THR A 34 29.82 -9.03 -19.09
CA THR A 34 29.56 -8.77 -17.66
C THR A 34 29.37 -10.07 -16.89
N ALA A 35 28.60 -11.01 -17.45
CA ALA A 35 28.40 -12.32 -16.84
C ALA A 35 29.72 -13.11 -16.73
N ALA A 36 30.59 -13.08 -17.75
CA ALA A 36 31.89 -13.72 -17.72
C ALA A 36 32.79 -13.16 -16.59
N GLU A 37 32.81 -11.84 -16.44
CA GLU A 37 33.56 -11.16 -15.39
C GLU A 37 33.03 -11.46 -13.99
N ASN A 38 31.71 -11.44 -13.81
CA ASN A 38 31.09 -11.65 -12.51
C ASN A 38 31.08 -13.13 -12.10
N TYR A 39 30.82 -14.06 -13.02
CA TYR A 39 30.76 -15.48 -12.73
C TYR A 39 32.13 -16.13 -12.65
N TYR A 40 33.08 -15.70 -13.50
CA TYR A 40 34.37 -16.38 -13.65
C TYR A 40 35.59 -15.49 -13.42
N GLY A 41 35.38 -14.17 -13.25
CA GLY A 41 36.48 -13.21 -13.08
C GLY A 41 37.39 -13.10 -14.31
N LYS A 42 36.85 -13.34 -15.52
CA LYS A 42 37.60 -13.40 -16.77
C LYS A 42 36.86 -12.67 -17.90
N ASP A 43 37.61 -12.20 -18.87
CA ASP A 43 37.02 -11.76 -20.14
C ASP A 43 36.29 -12.93 -20.82
N LEU A 44 35.22 -12.63 -21.56
CA LEU A 44 34.45 -13.63 -22.32
C LEU A 44 35.32 -14.48 -23.25
N LYS A 45 36.33 -13.86 -23.90
CA LYS A 45 37.29 -14.53 -24.80
C LYS A 45 38.21 -15.54 -24.10
N ASP A 46 38.39 -15.42 -22.77
CA ASP A 46 39.29 -16.24 -21.97
C ASP A 46 38.58 -17.38 -21.22
N LEU A 47 37.27 -17.52 -21.46
CA LEU A 47 36.49 -18.60 -20.90
C LEU A 47 36.74 -19.94 -21.58
N SER A 48 36.67 -21.01 -20.80
CA SER A 48 36.74 -22.39 -21.33
C SER A 48 35.45 -22.76 -22.06
N LEU A 49 35.51 -23.77 -22.94
CA LEU A 49 34.37 -24.27 -23.70
C LEU A 49 33.12 -24.55 -22.84
N PRO A 50 33.20 -25.28 -21.68
CA PRO A 50 32.00 -25.49 -20.84
C PRO A 50 31.43 -24.19 -20.22
N GLN A 51 32.27 -23.20 -19.92
CA GLN A 51 31.84 -21.89 -19.43
C GLN A 51 31.13 -21.07 -20.53
N LEU A 52 31.67 -21.06 -21.74
CA LEU A 52 31.02 -20.43 -22.89
C LEU A 52 29.69 -21.09 -23.23
N ALA A 53 29.60 -22.43 -23.17
CA ALA A 53 28.37 -23.18 -23.45
C ALA A 53 27.29 -22.89 -22.42
N LEU A 54 27.63 -22.72 -21.12
CA LEU A 54 26.69 -22.29 -20.12
C LEU A 54 26.14 -20.90 -20.42
N LEU A 55 27.02 -19.91 -20.62
CA LEU A 55 26.58 -18.55 -20.92
C LEU A 55 25.73 -18.47 -22.19
N ALA A 56 26.08 -19.24 -23.24
CA ALA A 56 25.26 -19.31 -24.45
C ALA A 56 23.89 -19.96 -24.22
N GLY A 57 23.76 -20.85 -23.25
CA GLY A 57 22.51 -21.52 -22.90
C GLY A 57 21.56 -20.73 -22.01
N MET A 58 22.08 -19.84 -21.17
CA MET A 58 21.34 -19.09 -20.15
C MET A 58 20.24 -18.16 -20.70
N PRO A 59 20.41 -17.43 -21.84
CA PRO A 59 19.41 -16.45 -22.29
C PRO A 59 17.98 -16.97 -22.48
N GLN A 60 17.77 -18.26 -22.65
CA GLN A 60 16.45 -18.85 -22.81
C GLN A 60 15.61 -18.71 -21.52
N ALA A 61 16.22 -18.92 -20.35
CA ALA A 61 15.59 -18.78 -19.05
C ALA A 61 16.68 -18.49 -17.99
N PRO A 62 17.21 -17.25 -17.92
CA PRO A 62 18.43 -16.93 -17.19
C PRO A 62 18.37 -17.31 -15.71
N ASN A 63 17.26 -17.04 -15.04
CA ASN A 63 17.10 -17.37 -13.61
C ASN A 63 16.94 -18.89 -13.38
N GLN A 64 16.36 -19.63 -14.33
CA GLN A 64 16.23 -21.09 -14.23
C GLN A 64 17.56 -21.82 -14.49
N TYR A 65 18.43 -21.25 -15.32
CA TYR A 65 19.73 -21.83 -15.66
C TYR A 65 20.88 -21.14 -14.91
N ASP A 66 20.58 -20.51 -13.80
CA ASP A 66 21.56 -19.93 -12.89
C ASP A 66 22.37 -21.02 -12.17
N PRO A 67 23.72 -21.08 -12.36
CA PRO A 67 24.53 -22.16 -11.78
C PRO A 67 24.66 -22.08 -10.25
N TYR A 68 24.30 -20.97 -9.63
CA TYR A 68 24.35 -20.82 -8.17
C TYR A 68 23.06 -21.31 -7.49
N SER A 69 21.91 -20.95 -8.03
CA SER A 69 20.61 -21.31 -7.46
C SER A 69 20.02 -22.60 -8.03
N HIS A 70 20.34 -22.95 -9.29
CA HIS A 70 19.80 -24.11 -10.01
C HIS A 70 20.89 -24.89 -10.75
N PRO A 71 21.93 -25.42 -10.05
CA PRO A 71 23.10 -26.02 -10.69
C PRO A 71 22.76 -27.22 -11.58
N GLU A 72 21.73 -28.00 -11.25
CA GLU A 72 21.30 -29.17 -12.03
C GLU A 72 20.69 -28.74 -13.37
N ALA A 73 19.76 -27.78 -13.38
CA ALA A 73 19.15 -27.25 -14.58
C ALA A 73 20.20 -26.53 -15.47
N ALA A 74 21.12 -25.81 -14.84
CA ALA A 74 22.26 -25.17 -15.54
C ALA A 74 23.17 -26.21 -16.21
N LEU A 75 23.44 -27.34 -15.54
CA LEU A 75 24.24 -28.44 -16.07
C LEU A 75 23.57 -29.09 -17.28
N GLU A 76 22.27 -29.40 -17.18
CA GLU A 76 21.50 -29.97 -18.30
C GLU A 76 21.48 -29.04 -19.50
N ARG A 77 21.24 -27.75 -19.25
CA ARG A 77 21.20 -26.74 -20.32
C ARG A 77 22.56 -26.57 -21.01
N ARG A 78 23.65 -26.50 -20.25
CA ARG A 78 25.01 -26.46 -20.77
C ARG A 78 25.31 -27.69 -21.65
N ASN A 79 24.96 -28.88 -21.16
CA ASN A 79 25.23 -30.13 -21.88
C ASN A 79 24.43 -30.22 -23.19
N LEU A 80 23.20 -29.69 -23.23
CA LEU A 80 22.42 -29.56 -24.45
C LEU A 80 23.14 -28.68 -25.48
N VAL A 81 23.63 -27.51 -25.07
CA VAL A 81 24.40 -26.62 -25.97
C VAL A 81 25.66 -27.33 -26.52
N LEU A 82 26.38 -28.04 -25.65
CA LEU A 82 27.58 -28.80 -26.08
C LEU A 82 27.22 -29.93 -27.05
N SER A 83 26.10 -30.61 -26.87
CA SER A 83 25.60 -31.65 -27.79
C SER A 83 25.30 -31.08 -29.17
N GLU A 84 24.58 -29.94 -29.21
CA GLU A 84 24.30 -29.23 -30.47
C GLU A 84 25.58 -28.78 -31.20
N MET A 85 26.55 -28.26 -30.44
CA MET A 85 27.86 -27.88 -31.03
C MET A 85 28.60 -29.05 -31.63
N LYS A 86 28.55 -30.25 -30.98
CA LYS A 86 29.15 -31.49 -31.51
C LYS A 86 28.42 -31.97 -32.76
N GLU A 87 27.08 -32.04 -32.74
CA GLU A 87 26.26 -32.48 -33.85
C GLU A 87 26.48 -31.60 -35.12
N GLN A 88 26.69 -30.30 -34.91
CA GLN A 88 26.99 -29.34 -35.98
C GLN A 88 28.47 -29.25 -36.33
N ASN A 89 29.33 -30.10 -35.76
CA ASN A 89 30.77 -30.15 -35.98
C ASN A 89 31.54 -28.85 -35.60
N TYR A 90 31.04 -28.07 -34.66
CA TYR A 90 31.77 -26.93 -34.09
C TYR A 90 32.85 -27.37 -33.10
N ILE A 91 32.67 -28.54 -32.47
CA ILE A 91 33.62 -29.14 -31.54
C ILE A 91 33.79 -30.64 -31.88
N SER A 92 34.99 -31.17 -31.58
CA SER A 92 35.29 -32.58 -31.73
C SER A 92 34.61 -33.44 -30.65
N ALA A 93 34.52 -34.77 -30.86
CA ALA A 93 34.03 -35.69 -29.85
C ALA A 93 34.86 -35.68 -28.57
N GLU A 94 36.18 -35.48 -28.69
CA GLU A 94 37.09 -35.39 -27.53
C GLU A 94 36.86 -34.12 -26.71
N GLU A 95 36.67 -32.97 -27.35
CA GLU A 95 36.33 -31.70 -26.69
C GLU A 95 34.98 -31.77 -25.99
N TYR A 96 34.01 -32.41 -26.65
CA TYR A 96 32.68 -32.64 -26.05
C TYR A 96 32.79 -33.46 -24.75
N GLU A 97 33.45 -34.65 -24.82
CA GLU A 97 33.59 -35.52 -23.64
C GLU A 97 34.34 -34.81 -22.49
N LYS A 98 35.35 -34.03 -22.77
CA LYS A 98 36.05 -33.23 -21.79
C LYS A 98 35.15 -32.15 -21.16
N ALA A 99 34.33 -31.49 -21.99
CA ALA A 99 33.48 -30.38 -21.55
C ALA A 99 32.31 -30.85 -20.70
N ILE A 100 31.61 -31.95 -21.07
CA ILE A 100 30.47 -32.47 -20.28
C ILE A 100 30.89 -33.03 -18.93
N ASN A 101 32.12 -33.55 -18.81
CA ASN A 101 32.69 -34.05 -17.57
C ASN A 101 33.22 -32.95 -16.64
N THR A 102 33.22 -31.69 -17.08
CA THR A 102 33.61 -30.56 -16.24
C THR A 102 32.47 -30.20 -15.28
N PRO A 103 32.68 -30.12 -13.96
CA PRO A 103 31.65 -29.68 -13.04
C PRO A 103 31.06 -28.33 -13.41
N ILE A 104 29.76 -28.15 -13.18
CA ILE A 104 29.08 -26.88 -13.51
C ILE A 104 29.61 -25.69 -12.70
N THR A 105 30.11 -25.98 -11.50
CA THR A 105 30.71 -25.01 -10.59
C THR A 105 32.18 -24.68 -10.88
N ASN A 106 32.78 -25.32 -11.92
CA ASN A 106 34.18 -25.14 -12.22
C ASN A 106 34.54 -23.71 -12.62
N GLY A 107 35.33 -23.06 -11.77
CA GLY A 107 35.79 -21.68 -11.96
C GLY A 107 34.76 -20.62 -11.55
N LEU A 108 33.57 -21.00 -11.07
CA LEU A 108 32.66 -20.01 -10.52
C LEU A 108 33.31 -19.31 -9.32
N GLN A 109 33.26 -18.01 -9.31
CA GLN A 109 33.66 -17.19 -8.18
C GLN A 109 32.46 -16.94 -7.26
N SER A 110 32.73 -16.59 -6.00
CA SER A 110 31.65 -16.03 -5.17
C SER A 110 31.04 -14.87 -5.91
N LEU A 111 29.72 -14.86 -6.10
CA LEU A 111 29.04 -13.71 -6.67
C LEU A 111 29.52 -12.48 -5.89
N LYS A 112 30.17 -11.57 -6.57
CA LYS A 112 30.31 -10.23 -6.02
C LYS A 112 28.90 -9.80 -5.73
N SER A 113 28.63 -9.27 -4.53
CA SER A 113 27.34 -8.70 -4.22
C SER A 113 26.90 -7.92 -5.46
N ALA A 114 25.86 -8.39 -6.14
CA ALA A 114 25.43 -7.83 -7.42
C ALA A 114 25.03 -6.35 -7.29
N ASN A 115 24.93 -5.88 -6.05
CA ASN A 115 24.47 -4.56 -5.73
C ASN A 115 25.65 -3.69 -5.33
N SER A 116 26.05 -2.80 -6.23
CA SER A 116 26.92 -1.65 -5.90
C SER A 116 26.23 -0.65 -4.94
N TYR A 117 25.01 -0.95 -4.48
CA TYR A 117 24.19 -0.13 -3.61
C TYR A 117 23.75 -0.90 -2.34
N PRO A 118 23.48 -0.22 -1.23
CA PRO A 118 23.02 -0.84 -0.01
C PRO A 118 21.66 -1.56 -0.20
N ALA A 119 21.46 -2.71 0.48
CA ALA A 119 20.25 -3.51 0.37
C ALA A 119 18.96 -2.71 0.65
N TYR A 120 19.01 -1.73 1.54
CA TYR A 120 17.86 -0.86 1.83
C TYR A 120 17.41 0.01 0.65
N MET A 121 18.17 0.08 -0.44
CA MET A 121 17.80 0.83 -1.64
C MET A 121 17.08 -0.03 -2.69
N ASP A 122 17.05 -1.34 -2.56
CA ASP A 122 16.64 -2.27 -3.61
C ASP A 122 15.24 -1.98 -4.16
N ASN A 123 14.23 -1.94 -3.28
CA ASN A 123 12.85 -1.66 -3.69
C ASN A 123 12.71 -0.26 -4.30
N TYR A 124 13.37 0.74 -3.69
CA TYR A 124 13.30 2.11 -4.21
C TYR A 124 13.90 2.22 -5.62
N LEU A 125 15.07 1.61 -5.83
CA LEU A 125 15.74 1.62 -7.14
C LEU A 125 14.97 0.86 -8.22
N LYS A 126 14.22 -0.19 -7.84
CA LYS A 126 13.30 -0.86 -8.76
C LYS A 126 12.28 0.14 -9.33
N GLU A 127 11.63 0.92 -8.46
CA GLU A 127 10.65 1.92 -8.91
C GLU A 127 11.29 3.06 -9.70
N VAL A 128 12.53 3.43 -9.39
CA VAL A 128 13.31 4.38 -10.21
C VAL A 128 13.49 3.84 -11.63
N ILE A 129 13.88 2.57 -11.77
CA ILE A 129 14.06 1.93 -13.08
C ILE A 129 12.74 1.92 -13.85
N ASP A 130 11.65 1.50 -13.21
CA ASP A 130 10.31 1.42 -13.80
C ASP A 130 9.82 2.82 -14.22
N GLN A 131 10.04 3.86 -13.40
CA GLN A 131 9.66 5.23 -13.76
C GLN A 131 10.49 5.78 -14.92
N VAL A 132 11.80 5.54 -14.95
CA VAL A 132 12.66 5.93 -16.09
C VAL A 132 12.16 5.31 -17.38
N GLU A 133 11.84 4.02 -17.39
CA GLU A 133 11.33 3.32 -18.57
C GLU A 133 9.97 3.89 -19.02
N GLN A 134 9.05 4.13 -18.08
CA GLN A 134 7.74 4.75 -18.38
C GLN A 134 7.88 6.15 -19.00
N GLU A 135 8.78 6.97 -18.46
CA GLU A 135 8.92 8.37 -18.84
C GLU A 135 9.78 8.59 -20.10
N THR A 136 10.67 7.66 -20.43
CA THR A 136 11.64 7.85 -21.51
C THR A 136 11.58 6.76 -22.58
N GLY A 137 11.02 5.59 -22.27
CA GLY A 137 11.11 4.39 -23.11
C GLY A 137 12.50 3.73 -23.10
N TYR A 138 13.45 4.23 -22.30
CA TYR A 138 14.79 3.67 -22.18
C TYR A 138 14.90 2.78 -20.94
N ASN A 139 15.62 1.66 -21.10
CA ASN A 139 15.98 0.82 -19.97
C ASN A 139 17.22 1.39 -19.28
N LEU A 140 17.08 1.79 -18.01
CA LEU A 140 18.16 2.40 -17.22
C LEU A 140 19.40 1.51 -17.10
N LEU A 141 19.21 0.18 -17.02
CA LEU A 141 20.32 -0.77 -16.84
C LEU A 141 21.16 -0.99 -18.11
N THR A 142 20.67 -0.56 -19.27
CA THR A 142 21.32 -0.76 -20.57
C THR A 142 21.63 0.53 -21.31
N THR A 143 21.18 1.67 -20.79
CA THR A 143 21.38 2.99 -21.41
C THR A 143 22.18 3.86 -20.45
N GLY A 144 23.31 4.43 -20.92
CA GLY A 144 24.11 5.34 -20.10
C GLY A 144 23.37 6.63 -19.85
N MET A 145 23.04 6.90 -18.58
CA MET A 145 22.40 8.13 -18.12
C MET A 145 22.66 8.34 -16.62
N GLU A 146 22.57 9.58 -16.18
CA GLU A 146 22.56 9.92 -14.76
C GLU A 146 21.13 10.21 -14.32
N VAL A 147 20.67 9.55 -13.25
CA VAL A 147 19.33 9.72 -12.70
C VAL A 147 19.41 10.33 -11.32
N TYR A 148 18.75 11.46 -11.15
CA TYR A 148 18.62 12.15 -9.87
C TYR A 148 17.29 11.75 -9.24
N THR A 149 17.37 11.13 -8.08
CA THR A 149 16.22 10.57 -7.37
C THR A 149 15.73 11.48 -6.26
N ASN A 150 14.50 11.24 -5.80
CA ASN A 150 13.89 11.96 -4.68
C ASN A 150 14.12 11.28 -3.32
N VAL A 151 14.88 10.17 -3.27
CA VAL A 151 15.14 9.46 -2.03
C VAL A 151 15.90 10.35 -1.03
N ASP A 152 15.40 10.37 0.20
CA ASP A 152 16.19 10.80 1.36
C ASP A 152 16.88 9.57 1.94
N LYS A 153 18.21 9.53 1.84
CA LYS A 153 19.02 8.36 2.22
C LYS A 153 18.94 8.04 3.71
N ASP A 154 18.85 9.07 4.55
CA ASP A 154 18.80 8.91 6.00
C ASP A 154 17.41 8.42 6.42
N VAL A 155 16.35 8.94 5.82
CA VAL A 155 14.98 8.47 6.02
C VAL A 155 14.82 7.03 5.52
N GLN A 156 15.37 6.70 4.35
CA GLN A 156 15.34 5.35 3.77
C GLN A 156 16.09 4.36 4.66
N LYS A 157 17.27 4.75 5.15
CA LYS A 157 18.06 3.92 6.08
C LYS A 157 17.34 3.75 7.41
N ARG A 158 16.75 4.82 7.96
CA ARG A 158 15.94 4.76 9.18
C ARG A 158 14.75 3.81 9.03
N LEU A 159 14.05 3.86 7.89
CA LEU A 159 12.94 2.95 7.59
C LEU A 159 13.41 1.48 7.56
N TRP A 160 14.58 1.23 6.97
CA TRP A 160 15.20 -0.10 7.00
C TRP A 160 15.50 -0.57 8.42
N ASP A 161 16.06 0.30 9.27
CA ASP A 161 16.39 -0.05 10.65
C ASP A 161 15.13 -0.33 11.47
N VAL A 162 14.06 0.45 11.25
CA VAL A 162 12.75 0.20 11.85
C VAL A 162 12.22 -1.19 11.47
N TYR A 163 12.45 -1.66 10.25
CA TYR A 163 11.95 -2.97 9.78
C TYR A 163 12.80 -4.15 10.27
N ASN A 164 14.10 -3.97 10.40
CA ASN A 164 15.05 -5.08 10.53
C ASN A 164 15.75 -5.13 11.90
N THR A 165 15.37 -4.25 12.82
CA THR A 165 15.83 -4.28 14.22
C THR A 165 14.65 -4.13 15.17
N ASP A 166 14.79 -4.61 16.40
CA ASP A 166 13.79 -4.43 17.47
C ASP A 166 13.98 -3.12 18.26
N GLU A 167 14.92 -2.27 17.83
CA GLU A 167 15.23 -1.01 18.52
C GLU A 167 14.04 -0.04 18.52
N TYR A 168 13.27 -0.01 17.42
CA TYR A 168 12.22 0.98 17.19
C TYR A 168 10.81 0.40 17.28
N VAL A 169 10.63 -0.83 16.80
CA VAL A 169 9.36 -1.55 16.79
C VAL A 169 9.62 -3.01 17.12
N ALA A 170 9.00 -3.50 18.18
CA ALA A 170 8.98 -4.93 18.47
C ALA A 170 7.95 -5.64 17.56
N TYR A 171 8.40 -6.67 16.89
CA TYR A 171 7.58 -7.50 16.00
C TYR A 171 7.15 -8.80 16.70
N PRO A 172 5.98 -9.38 16.37
CA PRO A 172 5.52 -10.62 16.99
C PRO A 172 6.40 -11.82 16.62
N ASP A 173 6.99 -11.81 15.44
CA ASP A 173 7.88 -12.84 14.89
C ASP A 173 8.70 -12.30 13.71
N ASP A 174 9.57 -13.16 13.14
CA ASP A 174 10.41 -12.82 12.00
C ASP A 174 9.68 -12.95 10.64
N GLU A 175 8.51 -13.57 10.59
CA GLU A 175 7.77 -13.85 9.35
C GLU A 175 6.82 -12.74 8.96
N ILE A 176 6.33 -11.95 9.92
CA ILE A 176 5.44 -10.82 9.63
C ILE A 176 6.14 -9.81 8.71
N GLN A 177 5.47 -9.43 7.65
CA GLN A 177 5.96 -8.50 6.65
C GLN A 177 5.37 -7.12 6.85
N VAL A 178 6.13 -6.11 6.42
CA VAL A 178 5.73 -4.71 6.43
C VAL A 178 6.09 -4.09 5.09
N ALA A 179 5.20 -3.28 4.55
CA ALA A 179 5.46 -2.47 3.37
C ALA A 179 4.97 -1.05 3.60
N SER A 180 5.78 -0.05 3.24
CA SER A 180 5.38 1.35 3.40
C SER A 180 6.00 2.28 2.38
N THR A 181 5.30 3.40 2.17
CA THR A 181 5.72 4.52 1.34
C THR A 181 5.57 5.82 2.13
N ILE A 182 6.57 6.70 2.03
CA ILE A 182 6.55 8.05 2.61
C ILE A 182 6.68 9.05 1.47
N VAL A 183 5.71 9.98 1.39
CA VAL A 183 5.71 11.04 0.38
C VAL A 183 5.73 12.43 1.01
N ASP A 184 6.39 13.36 0.35
CA ASP A 184 6.27 14.79 0.61
C ASP A 184 4.89 15.26 0.10
N VAL A 185 4.09 15.83 0.99
CA VAL A 185 2.69 16.19 0.68
C VAL A 185 2.58 17.34 -0.32
N THR A 186 3.64 18.15 -0.47
CA THR A 186 3.61 19.38 -1.28
C THR A 186 3.90 19.15 -2.76
N ASN A 187 4.50 18.00 -3.09
CA ASN A 187 5.02 17.77 -4.44
C ASN A 187 4.97 16.29 -4.90
N GLY A 188 4.51 15.36 -4.06
CA GLY A 188 4.39 13.94 -4.38
C GLY A 188 5.71 13.17 -4.44
N LYS A 189 6.83 13.76 -4.04
CA LYS A 189 8.13 13.07 -4.02
C LYS A 189 8.11 11.91 -3.04
N VAL A 190 8.42 10.72 -3.51
CA VAL A 190 8.64 9.54 -2.66
C VAL A 190 10.01 9.68 -2.02
N ILE A 191 10.06 9.96 -0.72
CA ILE A 191 11.33 10.17 0.00
C ILE A 191 11.89 8.88 0.59
N ALA A 192 11.02 7.89 0.87
CA ALA A 192 11.44 6.56 1.29
C ALA A 192 10.34 5.52 0.97
N GLN A 193 10.77 4.29 0.64
CA GLN A 193 9.87 3.17 0.40
C GLN A 193 10.57 1.84 0.64
N LEU A 194 9.90 0.93 1.35
CA LEU A 194 10.30 -0.47 1.50
C LEU A 194 9.10 -1.39 1.32
N GLY A 195 9.29 -2.49 0.61
CA GLY A 195 8.26 -3.46 0.29
C GLY A 195 8.25 -4.72 1.15
N ALA A 196 9.28 -4.94 1.97
CA ALA A 196 9.34 -6.13 2.83
C ALA A 196 10.36 -5.98 3.97
N ARG A 197 10.18 -6.76 5.04
CA ARG A 197 11.20 -7.06 6.06
C ARG A 197 12.11 -8.19 5.57
N HIS A 198 13.35 -8.23 6.09
CA HIS A 198 14.31 -9.32 5.87
C HIS A 198 14.50 -9.67 4.39
N GLN A 199 14.64 -8.63 3.54
CA GLN A 199 14.92 -8.85 2.13
C GLN A 199 16.23 -9.61 1.96
N SER A 200 16.20 -10.69 1.16
CA SER A 200 17.39 -11.46 0.87
C SER A 200 18.41 -10.62 0.11
N SER A 201 19.64 -10.54 0.60
CA SER A 201 20.76 -9.87 -0.09
C SER A 201 21.11 -10.51 -1.44
N ASN A 202 20.59 -11.69 -1.72
CA ASN A 202 20.84 -12.43 -2.96
C ASN A 202 19.78 -12.17 -4.04
N VAL A 203 18.75 -11.40 -3.74
CA VAL A 203 17.68 -11.03 -4.69
C VAL A 203 17.79 -9.54 -4.97
N SER A 204 18.02 -9.19 -6.24
CA SER A 204 17.96 -7.81 -6.71
C SER A 204 16.60 -7.54 -7.34
N PHE A 205 16.03 -6.37 -7.05
CA PHE A 205 14.73 -5.93 -7.58
C PHE A 205 13.61 -6.94 -7.31
N GLY A 206 13.55 -7.43 -6.07
CA GLY A 206 12.52 -8.34 -5.60
C GLY A 206 11.12 -7.74 -5.64
N ILE A 207 10.11 -8.54 -5.25
CA ILE A 207 8.74 -8.05 -5.15
C ILE A 207 8.70 -6.87 -4.17
N ASN A 208 8.16 -5.75 -4.64
CA ASN A 208 7.93 -4.57 -3.82
C ASN A 208 6.46 -4.51 -3.41
N GLN A 209 6.10 -5.06 -2.23
CA GLN A 209 4.71 -5.04 -1.75
C GLN A 209 4.17 -3.62 -1.56
N ALA A 210 5.03 -2.61 -1.48
CA ALA A 210 4.60 -1.21 -1.32
C ALA A 210 3.83 -0.65 -2.54
N VAL A 211 4.03 -1.24 -3.73
CA VAL A 211 3.33 -0.85 -4.97
C VAL A 211 2.31 -1.90 -5.44
N GLU A 212 2.34 -3.10 -4.87
CA GLU A 212 1.38 -4.15 -5.23
C GLU A 212 -0.01 -3.85 -4.71
N THR A 213 -1.04 -4.18 -5.52
CA THR A 213 -2.45 -3.92 -5.21
C THR A 213 -3.23 -5.19 -4.83
N ASN A 214 -2.52 -6.23 -4.44
CA ASN A 214 -3.06 -7.57 -4.15
C ASN A 214 -3.52 -7.76 -2.69
N ARG A 215 -3.37 -6.72 -1.85
CA ARG A 215 -3.81 -6.72 -0.45
C ARG A 215 -4.93 -5.71 -0.23
N ASP A 216 -5.84 -6.03 0.69
CA ASP A 216 -6.98 -5.18 1.01
C ASP A 216 -6.60 -4.13 2.07
N TRP A 217 -6.88 -2.87 1.77
CA TRP A 217 -6.62 -1.72 2.64
C TRP A 217 -7.76 -1.42 3.62
N GLY A 218 -8.82 -2.23 3.61
CA GLY A 218 -9.89 -2.23 4.60
C GLY A 218 -10.43 -0.84 4.92
N SER A 219 -10.61 -0.57 6.20
CA SER A 219 -11.19 0.68 6.71
C SER A 219 -10.38 1.96 6.43
N THR A 220 -9.16 1.87 5.91
CA THR A 220 -8.45 3.07 5.42
C THR A 220 -9.09 3.63 4.14
N MET A 221 -10.00 2.90 3.50
CA MET A 221 -10.78 3.39 2.37
C MET A 221 -11.87 4.40 2.80
N LYS A 222 -12.41 4.30 4.01
CA LYS A 222 -13.54 5.13 4.49
C LYS A 222 -13.35 6.64 4.28
N PRO A 223 -12.20 7.25 4.62
CA PRO A 223 -11.98 8.66 4.36
C PRO A 223 -12.11 9.06 2.89
N ILE A 224 -11.63 8.22 1.97
CA ILE A 224 -11.52 8.55 0.54
C ILE A 224 -12.67 8.01 -0.31
N THR A 225 -13.40 6.99 0.14
CA THR A 225 -14.52 6.40 -0.59
C THR A 225 -15.87 6.94 -0.13
N ASP A 226 -16.00 7.27 1.16
CA ASP A 226 -17.29 7.58 1.78
C ASP A 226 -17.38 9.02 2.26
N TYR A 227 -16.62 9.38 3.30
CA TYR A 227 -16.82 10.63 4.05
C TYR A 227 -16.33 11.86 3.31
N ALA A 228 -15.16 11.81 2.66
CA ALA A 228 -14.68 12.95 1.87
C ALA A 228 -15.58 13.23 0.66
N PRO A 229 -15.99 12.25 -0.16
CA PRO A 229 -16.98 12.49 -1.20
C PRO A 229 -18.31 13.02 -0.65
N ALA A 230 -18.77 12.54 0.52
CA ALA A 230 -20.01 13.05 1.12
C ALA A 230 -19.94 14.54 1.47
N LEU A 231 -18.80 15.00 1.99
CA LEU A 231 -18.54 16.41 2.26
C LEU A 231 -18.32 17.22 0.97
N GLU A 232 -17.59 16.67 0.01
CA GLU A 232 -17.25 17.32 -1.27
C GLU A 232 -18.48 17.63 -2.10
N TYR A 233 -19.39 16.67 -2.21
CA TYR A 233 -20.61 16.78 -3.01
C TYR A 233 -21.81 17.32 -2.23
N GLY A 234 -21.62 17.76 -0.97
CA GLY A 234 -22.64 18.40 -0.16
C GLY A 234 -23.75 17.45 0.32
N VAL A 235 -23.46 16.15 0.39
CA VAL A 235 -24.34 15.16 1.06
C VAL A 235 -24.32 15.40 2.55
N TYR A 236 -23.16 15.77 3.08
CA TYR A 236 -22.93 16.22 4.45
C TYR A 236 -22.34 17.63 4.44
N ASP A 237 -22.70 18.46 5.41
CA ASP A 237 -22.29 19.85 5.53
C ASP A 237 -21.53 20.17 6.82
N SER A 238 -21.36 19.16 7.69
CA SER A 238 -20.63 19.31 8.95
C SER A 238 -20.08 17.99 9.46
N THR A 239 -19.02 18.06 10.29
CA THR A 239 -18.49 16.89 11.00
C THR A 239 -19.45 16.39 12.09
N ALA A 240 -20.47 17.20 12.45
CA ALA A 240 -21.55 16.87 13.40
C ALA A 240 -22.75 16.20 12.70
N THR A 241 -22.75 16.02 11.39
CA THR A 241 -23.87 15.37 10.68
C THR A 241 -24.16 14.00 11.28
N ILE A 242 -25.44 13.72 11.56
CA ILE A 242 -25.88 12.47 12.18
C ILE A 242 -26.02 11.39 11.11
N VAL A 243 -25.49 10.23 11.41
CA VAL A 243 -25.62 8.97 10.66
C VAL A 243 -26.13 7.86 11.58
N HIS A 244 -26.62 6.77 10.99
CA HIS A 244 -27.35 5.74 11.73
C HIS A 244 -26.53 4.45 11.82
N ASP A 245 -25.95 4.21 12.97
CA ASP A 245 -25.25 2.96 13.24
C ASP A 245 -26.22 1.93 13.84
N VAL A 246 -27.05 1.36 12.97
CA VAL A 246 -28.11 0.40 13.27
C VAL A 246 -28.02 -0.78 12.30
N PRO A 247 -28.69 -1.93 12.54
CA PRO A 247 -28.72 -3.03 11.58
C PRO A 247 -29.02 -2.56 10.15
N TYR A 248 -28.14 -2.86 9.21
CA TYR A 248 -28.19 -2.37 7.83
C TYR A 248 -27.72 -3.46 6.86
N ASN A 249 -28.32 -3.54 5.69
CA ASN A 249 -27.87 -4.43 4.63
C ASN A 249 -27.17 -3.65 3.52
N TYR A 250 -26.25 -4.30 2.81
CA TYR A 250 -25.73 -3.73 1.58
C TYR A 250 -26.88 -3.38 0.63
N PRO A 251 -26.90 -2.16 0.07
CA PRO A 251 -28.01 -1.69 -0.78
C PRO A 251 -28.33 -2.65 -1.92
N GLY A 252 -29.60 -3.00 -2.07
CA GLY A 252 -30.09 -3.93 -3.09
C GLY A 252 -29.85 -5.41 -2.79
N THR A 253 -29.40 -5.77 -1.58
CA THR A 253 -29.15 -7.14 -1.14
C THR A 253 -29.81 -7.45 0.20
N ASN A 254 -29.82 -8.74 0.57
CA ASN A 254 -30.16 -9.19 1.94
C ASN A 254 -28.92 -9.48 2.79
N THR A 255 -27.72 -9.12 2.31
CA THR A 255 -26.46 -9.36 3.03
C THR A 255 -26.28 -8.27 4.09
N PRO A 256 -26.18 -8.61 5.38
CA PRO A 256 -25.99 -7.64 6.44
C PRO A 256 -24.59 -7.05 6.44
N VAL A 257 -24.50 -5.78 6.85
CA VAL A 257 -23.23 -5.11 7.17
C VAL A 257 -22.99 -5.24 8.66
N TYR A 258 -21.87 -5.82 9.05
CA TYR A 258 -21.47 -5.92 10.45
C TYR A 258 -20.39 -4.92 10.81
N ASN A 259 -20.52 -4.30 11.98
CA ASN A 259 -19.41 -3.60 12.60
C ASN A 259 -18.41 -4.61 13.18
N TRP A 260 -17.16 -4.19 13.36
CA TRP A 260 -16.07 -5.04 13.84
C TRP A 260 -16.32 -5.66 15.22
N ASP A 261 -17.15 -5.04 16.04
CA ASP A 261 -17.56 -5.46 17.40
C ASP A 261 -18.95 -6.09 17.44
N HIS A 262 -19.60 -6.27 16.28
CA HIS A 262 -20.99 -6.70 16.12
C HIS A 262 -22.02 -5.84 16.89
N GLY A 263 -21.61 -4.68 17.43
CA GLY A 263 -22.44 -3.73 18.15
C GLY A 263 -22.94 -2.58 17.27
N TYR A 264 -23.89 -1.80 17.79
CA TYR A 264 -24.47 -0.62 17.15
C TYR A 264 -24.59 0.52 18.15
N PHE A 265 -24.27 1.74 17.73
CA PHE A 265 -24.31 2.93 18.60
C PHE A 265 -25.51 3.84 18.34
N GLY A 266 -26.41 3.47 17.42
CA GLY A 266 -27.59 4.27 17.10
C GLY A 266 -27.22 5.54 16.29
N ASN A 267 -27.82 6.66 16.70
CA ASN A 267 -27.54 7.95 16.04
C ASN A 267 -26.22 8.54 16.55
N ILE A 268 -25.24 8.66 15.68
CA ILE A 268 -23.91 9.20 16.00
C ILE A 268 -23.48 10.22 14.95
N THR A 269 -22.52 11.07 15.29
CA THR A 269 -21.93 11.99 14.31
C THR A 269 -21.01 11.27 13.33
N ILE A 270 -20.83 11.80 12.11
CA ILE A 270 -19.86 11.25 11.16
C ILE A 270 -18.44 11.28 11.73
N GLN A 271 -18.09 12.29 12.54
CA GLN A 271 -16.81 12.36 13.24
C GLN A 271 -16.62 11.15 14.16
N TYR A 272 -17.61 10.85 15.01
CA TYR A 272 -17.54 9.71 15.92
C TYR A 272 -17.61 8.36 15.16
N ALA A 273 -18.40 8.28 14.10
CA ALA A 273 -18.46 7.11 13.23
C ALA A 273 -17.11 6.77 12.60
N LEU A 274 -16.37 7.78 12.07
CA LEU A 274 -15.03 7.60 11.54
C LEU A 274 -14.02 7.29 12.65
N GLN A 275 -14.11 7.99 13.78
CA GLN A 275 -13.28 7.77 14.98
C GLN A 275 -13.33 6.32 15.47
N GLN A 276 -14.52 5.72 15.49
CA GLN A 276 -14.76 4.34 15.91
C GLN A 276 -14.77 3.34 14.76
N SER A 277 -14.42 3.81 13.55
CA SER A 277 -14.32 2.97 12.34
C SER A 277 -15.58 2.14 12.04
N ARG A 278 -16.79 2.71 12.22
CA ARG A 278 -18.06 1.99 12.02
C ARG A 278 -18.26 1.62 10.55
N ASN A 279 -18.60 0.36 10.28
CA ASN A 279 -18.80 -0.15 8.92
C ASN A 279 -20.16 0.23 8.37
N VAL A 280 -21.20 0.11 9.20
CA VAL A 280 -22.58 0.41 8.81
C VAL A 280 -22.72 1.83 8.30
N THR A 281 -22.20 2.80 9.05
CA THR A 281 -22.27 4.22 8.67
C THR A 281 -21.45 4.56 7.43
N ALA A 282 -20.36 3.83 7.17
CA ALA A 282 -19.57 3.96 5.96
C ALA A 282 -20.37 3.51 4.73
N VAL A 283 -20.98 2.32 4.77
CA VAL A 283 -21.82 1.81 3.67
C VAL A 283 -23.08 2.69 3.47
N GLU A 284 -23.72 3.15 4.57
CA GLU A 284 -24.81 4.13 4.49
C GLU A 284 -24.37 5.42 3.79
N THR A 285 -23.18 5.95 4.14
CA THR A 285 -22.61 7.15 3.54
C THR A 285 -22.35 6.97 2.06
N LEU A 286 -21.68 5.87 1.68
CA LEU A 286 -21.43 5.56 0.26
C LEU A 286 -22.74 5.44 -0.53
N SER A 287 -23.79 4.87 0.08
CA SER A 287 -25.09 4.76 -0.60
C SER A 287 -25.73 6.13 -0.87
N LYS A 288 -25.50 7.10 0.01
CA LYS A 288 -25.99 8.48 -0.16
C LYS A 288 -25.15 9.28 -1.16
N VAL A 289 -23.84 9.05 -1.19
CA VAL A 289 -22.91 9.64 -2.19
C VAL A 289 -23.22 9.14 -3.59
N GLY A 290 -23.41 7.83 -3.72
CA GLY A 290 -23.57 7.12 -4.99
C GLY A 290 -22.22 6.65 -5.56
N LEU A 291 -22.24 5.47 -6.19
CA LEU A 291 -21.02 4.79 -6.66
C LEU A 291 -20.24 5.61 -7.70
N ASP A 292 -20.91 6.28 -8.64
CA ASP A 292 -20.24 7.06 -9.69
C ASP A 292 -19.47 8.26 -9.13
N ARG A 293 -20.04 8.97 -8.15
CA ARG A 293 -19.36 10.10 -7.50
C ARG A 293 -18.16 9.63 -6.68
N ALA A 294 -18.33 8.55 -5.93
CA ALA A 294 -17.23 7.96 -5.14
C ALA A 294 -16.10 7.46 -6.05
N LYS A 295 -16.41 6.78 -7.15
CA LYS A 295 -15.44 6.38 -8.16
C LYS A 295 -14.69 7.56 -8.74
N THR A 296 -15.40 8.62 -9.14
CA THR A 296 -14.81 9.85 -9.70
C THR A 296 -13.85 10.49 -8.68
N PHE A 297 -14.23 10.51 -7.41
CA PHE A 297 -13.40 11.05 -6.34
C PHE A 297 -12.13 10.22 -6.13
N LEU A 298 -12.24 8.88 -6.10
CA LEU A 298 -11.09 7.97 -6.00
C LEU A 298 -10.12 8.12 -7.17
N ASN A 299 -10.64 8.25 -8.40
CA ASN A 299 -9.81 8.48 -9.58
C ASN A 299 -9.04 9.81 -9.49
N GLY A 300 -9.66 10.85 -8.91
CA GLY A 300 -8.99 12.12 -8.63
C GLY A 300 -7.85 12.02 -7.60
N LEU A 301 -7.81 10.92 -6.85
CA LEU A 301 -6.76 10.59 -5.87
C LEU A 301 -5.79 9.49 -6.37
N GLY A 302 -5.79 9.17 -7.66
CA GLY A 302 -4.90 8.18 -8.26
C GLY A 302 -5.25 6.72 -7.95
N ILE A 303 -6.47 6.45 -7.43
CA ILE A 303 -6.97 5.11 -7.16
C ILE A 303 -8.04 4.77 -8.20
N ASP A 304 -7.58 4.18 -9.30
CA ASP A 304 -8.43 3.92 -10.46
C ASP A 304 -9.10 2.56 -10.37
N TYR A 305 -10.44 2.59 -10.42
CA TYR A 305 -11.26 1.41 -10.55
C TYR A 305 -12.12 1.48 -11.82
N PRO A 306 -12.27 0.38 -12.57
CA PRO A 306 -13.22 0.32 -13.67
C PRO A 306 -14.67 0.42 -13.17
N SER A 307 -14.95 -0.21 -12.03
CA SER A 307 -16.21 -0.12 -11.29
C SER A 307 -15.96 -0.25 -9.78
N ILE A 308 -16.88 0.24 -8.96
CA ILE A 308 -16.89 0.04 -7.52
C ILE A 308 -18.27 -0.47 -7.08
N HIS A 309 -18.29 -1.09 -5.91
CA HIS A 309 -19.47 -1.66 -5.27
C HIS A 309 -19.62 -1.10 -3.85
N TYR A 310 -20.77 -1.29 -3.22
CA TYR A 310 -20.96 -0.81 -1.84
C TYR A 310 -20.01 -1.44 -0.82
N ALA A 311 -19.46 -2.63 -1.11
CA ALA A 311 -18.40 -3.21 -0.29
C ALA A 311 -17.10 -2.38 -0.28
N ASN A 312 -16.86 -1.56 -1.31
CA ASN A 312 -15.69 -0.67 -1.35
C ASN A 312 -15.75 0.49 -0.34
N ALA A 313 -16.86 0.67 0.37
CA ALA A 313 -16.89 1.52 1.56
C ALA A 313 -15.90 1.06 2.65
N ILE A 314 -15.60 -0.22 2.71
CA ILE A 314 -14.79 -0.84 3.77
C ILE A 314 -13.67 -1.75 3.24
N SER A 315 -13.45 -1.79 1.94
CA SER A 315 -12.46 -2.63 1.26
C SER A 315 -11.89 -1.93 0.02
N SER A 316 -10.59 -2.08 -0.22
CA SER A 316 -9.97 -1.60 -1.46
C SER A 316 -10.11 -2.59 -2.61
N ASN A 317 -10.49 -3.84 -2.35
CA ASN A 317 -10.48 -4.89 -3.35
C ASN A 317 -11.74 -4.86 -4.22
N THR A 318 -11.54 -4.87 -5.53
CA THR A 318 -12.59 -5.13 -6.51
C THR A 318 -12.04 -6.00 -7.63
N THR A 319 -12.89 -6.84 -8.22
CA THR A 319 -12.51 -7.72 -9.32
C THR A 319 -13.44 -7.46 -10.49
N GLU A 320 -12.89 -7.19 -11.65
CA GLU A 320 -13.63 -7.04 -12.90
C GLU A 320 -12.88 -7.74 -14.03
N SER A 321 -13.59 -8.52 -14.84
CA SER A 321 -13.02 -9.25 -15.98
C SER A 321 -11.80 -10.11 -15.61
N ASN A 322 -11.83 -10.79 -14.46
CA ASN A 322 -10.75 -11.61 -13.89
C ASN A 322 -9.47 -10.85 -13.53
N LYS A 323 -9.52 -9.51 -13.48
CA LYS A 323 -8.43 -8.66 -13.00
C LYS A 323 -8.81 -8.08 -11.65
N GLN A 324 -7.90 -8.20 -10.70
CA GLN A 324 -8.02 -7.56 -9.38
C GLN A 324 -7.54 -6.11 -9.48
N TYR A 325 -8.29 -5.21 -8.86
CA TYR A 325 -7.97 -3.81 -8.65
C TYR A 325 -7.92 -3.55 -7.15
N GLY A 326 -7.07 -2.63 -6.74
CA GLY A 326 -6.89 -2.33 -5.34
C GLY A 326 -6.05 -1.09 -5.11
N ALA A 327 -5.68 -0.88 -3.86
CA ALA A 327 -4.76 0.14 -3.41
C ALA A 327 -3.42 -0.48 -2.99
N SER A 328 -2.39 0.36 -2.89
CA SER A 328 -1.05 0.01 -2.41
C SER A 328 -0.59 1.07 -1.41
N SER A 329 0.52 0.85 -0.68
CA SER A 329 1.01 1.87 0.24
C SER A 329 1.39 3.16 -0.49
N GLU A 330 1.93 3.06 -1.70
CA GLU A 330 2.23 4.23 -2.53
C GLU A 330 0.96 5.03 -2.86
N LYS A 331 -0.08 4.37 -3.38
CA LYS A 331 -1.36 5.01 -3.72
C LYS A 331 -2.03 5.62 -2.50
N MET A 332 -2.03 4.91 -1.37
CA MET A 332 -2.66 5.38 -0.14
C MET A 332 -1.90 6.55 0.49
N ALA A 333 -0.56 6.53 0.48
CA ALA A 333 0.24 7.66 0.95
C ALA A 333 -0.02 8.92 0.11
N ALA A 334 -0.07 8.80 -1.22
CA ALA A 334 -0.37 9.91 -2.12
C ALA A 334 -1.81 10.43 -1.99
N ALA A 335 -2.80 9.53 -1.86
CA ALA A 335 -4.20 9.90 -1.68
C ALA A 335 -4.43 10.69 -0.37
N TYR A 336 -3.80 10.26 0.74
CA TYR A 336 -3.91 10.96 2.01
C TYR A 336 -3.09 12.25 2.07
N ALA A 337 -2.00 12.37 1.30
CA ALA A 337 -1.26 13.61 1.13
C ALA A 337 -2.16 14.74 0.62
N ALA A 338 -3.16 14.44 -0.20
CA ALA A 338 -4.12 15.43 -0.68
C ALA A 338 -4.95 16.07 0.45
N PHE A 339 -5.25 15.35 1.53
CA PHE A 339 -5.87 15.97 2.72
C PHE A 339 -4.92 16.94 3.42
N ALA A 340 -3.64 16.55 3.50
CA ALA A 340 -2.63 17.32 4.21
C ALA A 340 -2.34 18.69 3.57
N ASN A 341 -2.43 18.80 2.24
CA ASN A 341 -2.06 20.00 1.49
C ASN A 341 -3.27 20.79 0.93
N GLY A 342 -4.45 20.64 1.53
CA GLY A 342 -5.62 21.43 1.17
C GLY A 342 -6.32 20.95 -0.09
N GLY A 343 -6.23 19.68 -0.43
CA GLY A 343 -7.01 19.03 -1.49
C GLY A 343 -6.30 18.92 -2.84
N ILE A 344 -5.00 19.11 -2.91
CA ILE A 344 -4.20 18.92 -4.12
C ILE A 344 -3.58 17.51 -4.09
N TYR A 345 -3.89 16.71 -5.09
CA TYR A 345 -3.26 15.41 -5.32
C TYR A 345 -2.01 15.57 -6.18
N HIS A 346 -0.92 14.97 -5.75
CA HIS A 346 0.32 14.81 -6.51
C HIS A 346 0.58 13.34 -6.81
N LYS A 347 0.95 13.07 -8.06
CA LYS A 347 1.37 11.72 -8.47
C LYS A 347 2.70 11.38 -7.76
N PRO A 348 2.85 10.16 -7.21
CA PRO A 348 4.13 9.71 -6.65
C PRO A 348 5.28 9.81 -7.66
N MET A 349 6.41 10.38 -7.23
CA MET A 349 7.60 10.57 -8.08
C MET A 349 8.86 10.10 -7.37
N TYR A 350 9.61 9.21 -8.01
CA TYR A 350 10.91 8.69 -7.52
C TYR A 350 12.09 9.46 -8.09
N ILE A 351 11.93 10.09 -9.26
CA ILE A 351 12.98 10.83 -9.96
C ILE A 351 12.61 12.30 -10.11
N ASN A 352 13.62 13.17 -10.15
CA ASN A 352 13.43 14.59 -10.42
C ASN A 352 14.17 15.07 -11.67
N LYS A 353 15.24 14.37 -12.10
CA LYS A 353 15.99 14.73 -13.31
C LYS A 353 16.71 13.52 -13.90
N ILE A 354 16.81 13.50 -15.23
CA ILE A 354 17.68 12.60 -16.00
C ILE A 354 18.63 13.44 -16.85
N VAL A 355 19.91 13.07 -16.85
CA VAL A 355 20.93 13.58 -17.77
C VAL A 355 21.34 12.45 -18.71
N PHE A 356 21.10 12.61 -19.99
CA PHE A 356 21.41 11.61 -21.00
C PHE A 356 22.89 11.67 -21.42
N SER A 357 23.39 10.62 -22.06
CA SER A 357 24.78 10.52 -22.49
C SER A 357 25.22 11.58 -23.52
N ASP A 358 24.27 12.21 -24.22
CA ASP A 358 24.50 13.32 -25.15
C ASP A 358 24.54 14.69 -24.44
N GLY A 359 24.37 14.72 -23.10
CA GLY A 359 24.32 15.92 -22.27
C GLY A 359 22.96 16.62 -22.23
N SER A 360 21.93 16.09 -22.90
CA SER A 360 20.57 16.62 -22.76
C SER A 360 19.99 16.27 -21.39
N GLU A 361 19.12 17.14 -20.87
CA GLU A 361 18.49 16.97 -19.55
C GLU A 361 16.97 16.91 -19.69
N LYS A 362 16.32 16.10 -18.84
CA LYS A 362 14.87 16.07 -18.65
C LYS A 362 14.57 16.21 -17.16
N GLU A 363 13.87 17.28 -16.78
CA GLU A 363 13.40 17.49 -15.41
C GLU A 363 11.96 16.98 -15.24
N PHE A 364 11.64 16.53 -14.03
CA PHE A 364 10.32 16.02 -13.66
C PHE A 364 9.79 16.81 -12.48
N SER A 365 8.56 17.26 -12.59
CA SER A 365 7.82 17.91 -11.52
C SER A 365 6.33 17.64 -11.74
N ASP A 366 5.59 17.60 -10.65
CA ASP A 366 4.13 17.52 -10.69
C ASP A 366 3.52 18.78 -10.10
N ALA A 367 2.77 19.52 -10.91
CA ALA A 367 2.06 20.72 -10.46
C ALA A 367 0.89 20.40 -9.51
N GLY A 368 0.52 19.13 -9.42
CA GLY A 368 -0.64 18.66 -8.67
C GLY A 368 -1.96 18.94 -9.37
N THR A 369 -2.96 18.19 -8.98
CA THR A 369 -4.34 18.32 -9.46
C THR A 369 -5.28 18.48 -8.29
N ARG A 370 -6.19 19.43 -8.35
CA ARG A 370 -7.20 19.58 -7.29
C ARG A 370 -8.16 18.40 -7.29
N ALA A 371 -8.04 17.56 -6.27
CA ALA A 371 -8.88 16.38 -6.06
C ALA A 371 -10.14 16.71 -5.23
N MET A 372 -10.05 17.69 -4.33
CA MET A 372 -11.15 18.11 -3.48
C MET A 372 -11.01 19.58 -3.06
N LYS A 373 -12.09 20.15 -2.52
CA LYS A 373 -12.07 21.48 -1.92
C LYS A 373 -11.17 21.50 -0.67
N GLU A 374 -10.57 22.64 -0.42
CA GLU A 374 -9.78 22.86 0.80
C GLU A 374 -10.62 22.67 2.07
N THR A 375 -11.90 23.06 2.03
CA THR A 375 -12.87 22.84 3.10
C THR A 375 -13.11 21.36 3.38
N THR A 376 -13.21 20.52 2.34
CA THR A 376 -13.35 19.06 2.48
C THR A 376 -12.10 18.45 3.11
N ALA A 377 -10.92 18.82 2.62
CA ALA A 377 -9.64 18.34 3.13
C ALA A 377 -9.47 18.70 4.61
N TYR A 378 -9.80 19.94 5.01
CA TYR A 378 -9.72 20.38 6.39
C TYR A 378 -10.71 19.64 7.30
N MET A 379 -11.97 19.51 6.92
CA MET A 379 -12.99 18.80 7.72
C MET A 379 -12.60 17.33 7.91
N MET A 380 -12.10 16.66 6.87
CA MET A 380 -11.58 15.29 6.96
C MET A 380 -10.37 15.19 7.90
N THR A 381 -9.44 16.16 7.81
CA THR A 381 -8.28 16.21 8.71
C THR A 381 -8.71 16.33 10.18
N GLU A 382 -9.66 17.21 10.49
CA GLU A 382 -10.18 17.36 11.84
C GLU A 382 -10.85 16.07 12.36
N MET A 383 -11.64 15.39 11.51
CA MET A 383 -12.21 14.09 11.87
C MET A 383 -11.12 13.05 12.11
N MET A 384 -10.10 12.96 11.24
CA MET A 384 -9.02 11.98 11.36
C MET A 384 -8.05 12.25 12.51
N LYS A 385 -7.91 13.50 12.97
CA LYS A 385 -7.23 13.81 14.25
C LYS A 385 -7.90 13.09 15.42
N THR A 386 -9.24 13.02 15.44
CA THR A 386 -9.96 12.35 16.54
C THR A 386 -9.76 10.83 16.51
N VAL A 387 -9.53 10.23 15.35
CA VAL A 387 -9.18 8.80 15.23
C VAL A 387 -7.91 8.47 16.02
N LEU A 388 -6.91 9.36 15.96
CA LEU A 388 -5.66 9.16 16.68
C LEU A 388 -5.81 9.50 18.17
N ALA A 389 -6.43 10.63 18.48
CA ALA A 389 -6.50 11.11 19.86
C ALA A 389 -7.42 10.24 20.74
N TYR A 390 -8.56 9.78 20.21
CA TYR A 390 -9.63 9.16 20.99
C TYR A 390 -10.16 7.86 20.38
N GLY A 391 -9.79 7.51 19.15
CA GLY A 391 -10.34 6.40 18.39
C GLY A 391 -9.40 5.21 18.23
N THR A 392 -9.60 4.49 17.13
CA THR A 392 -8.86 3.25 16.81
C THR A 392 -7.38 3.46 16.53
N GLY A 393 -6.96 4.70 16.21
CA GLY A 393 -5.57 5.04 15.85
C GLY A 393 -4.65 5.43 17.00
N ARG A 394 -5.04 5.24 18.26
CA ARG A 394 -4.27 5.69 19.43
C ARG A 394 -2.83 5.15 19.48
N GLY A 395 -2.56 3.99 18.91
CA GLY A 395 -1.21 3.42 18.82
C GLY A 395 -0.21 4.28 18.02
N ALA A 396 -0.71 5.10 17.10
CA ALA A 396 0.08 6.01 16.28
C ALA A 396 0.21 7.43 16.87
N TYR A 397 -0.56 7.75 17.91
CA TYR A 397 -0.70 9.11 18.41
C TYR A 397 0.57 9.67 19.06
N LEU A 398 0.97 10.88 18.65
CA LEU A 398 2.04 11.69 19.23
C LEU A 398 1.42 13.02 19.73
N PRO A 399 1.25 13.20 21.06
CA PRO A 399 0.52 14.35 21.60
C PRO A 399 1.13 15.73 21.26
N TRP A 400 2.41 15.76 20.95
CA TRP A 400 3.17 16.98 20.65
C TRP A 400 3.13 17.36 19.15
N LEU A 401 2.62 16.46 18.29
CA LEU A 401 2.66 16.63 16.83
C LEU A 401 1.22 16.68 16.26
N PRO A 402 0.82 17.76 15.57
CA PRO A 402 -0.40 17.77 14.78
C PRO A 402 -0.33 16.74 13.66
N GLN A 403 -1.20 15.74 13.72
CA GLN A 403 -1.27 14.64 12.77
C GLN A 403 -2.67 14.08 12.65
N ALA A 404 -2.97 13.48 11.52
CA ALA A 404 -4.25 12.85 11.25
C ALA A 404 -4.02 11.49 10.58
N GLY A 405 -4.96 10.57 10.69
CA GLY A 405 -4.79 9.25 10.09
C GLY A 405 -5.93 8.29 10.37
N LYS A 406 -5.82 7.09 9.80
CA LYS A 406 -6.83 6.05 9.88
C LYS A 406 -6.20 4.67 9.93
N THR A 407 -6.73 3.81 10.80
CA THR A 407 -6.45 2.37 10.84
C THR A 407 -7.26 1.63 9.79
N GLY A 408 -6.74 0.51 9.32
CA GLY A 408 -7.44 -0.44 8.47
C GLY A 408 -7.15 -1.86 8.89
N THR A 409 -8.14 -2.71 8.74
CA THR A 409 -8.03 -4.15 8.95
C THR A 409 -8.86 -4.81 7.87
N SER A 410 -8.32 -5.80 7.19
CA SER A 410 -9.07 -6.62 6.25
C SER A 410 -9.68 -7.84 6.95
N ASN A 411 -10.55 -8.56 6.26
CA ASN A 411 -11.22 -9.73 6.81
C ASN A 411 -10.94 -10.97 5.98
N TYR A 412 -10.97 -12.12 6.65
CA TYR A 412 -11.16 -13.41 6.00
C TYR A 412 -12.62 -13.59 5.60
N THR A 413 -12.86 -14.37 4.55
CA THR A 413 -14.20 -14.86 4.26
C THR A 413 -14.59 -15.96 5.25
N ASP A 414 -15.91 -16.21 5.40
CA ASP A 414 -16.40 -17.29 6.27
C ASP A 414 -15.81 -18.64 5.86
N ASP A 415 -15.71 -18.91 4.57
CA ASP A 415 -15.08 -20.11 4.01
C ASP A 415 -13.60 -20.26 4.38
N GLU A 416 -12.84 -19.15 4.39
CA GLU A 416 -11.43 -19.15 4.80
C GLU A 416 -11.29 -19.42 6.30
N ILE A 417 -12.15 -18.81 7.11
CA ILE A 417 -12.19 -19.05 8.56
C ILE A 417 -12.48 -20.51 8.83
N GLU A 418 -13.55 -21.08 8.25
CA GLU A 418 -13.95 -22.46 8.48
C GLU A 418 -12.88 -23.47 8.06
N LYS A 419 -12.24 -23.28 6.89
CA LYS A 419 -11.32 -24.27 6.31
C LYS A 419 -9.89 -24.14 6.80
N TYR A 420 -9.39 -22.94 7.03
CA TYR A 420 -7.96 -22.68 7.19
C TYR A 420 -7.58 -22.01 8.50
N ILE A 421 -8.47 -21.19 9.09
CA ILE A 421 -8.14 -20.40 10.27
C ILE A 421 -8.63 -21.13 11.53
N LYS A 422 -7.69 -21.78 12.23
CA LYS A 422 -7.99 -22.57 13.45
C LYS A 422 -8.02 -21.73 14.73
N ASN A 423 -7.83 -20.43 14.65
CA ASN A 423 -7.78 -19.53 15.80
C ASN A 423 -9.20 -19.09 16.18
N THR A 424 -9.51 -19.07 17.49
CA THR A 424 -10.83 -18.67 18.02
C THR A 424 -10.90 -17.21 18.45
N GLY A 425 -9.80 -16.45 18.34
CA GLY A 425 -9.73 -15.03 18.67
C GLY A 425 -10.00 -14.11 17.48
N TYR A 426 -9.84 -12.82 17.71
CA TYR A 426 -9.85 -11.83 16.64
C TYR A 426 -8.63 -12.03 15.72
N VAL A 427 -8.85 -12.21 14.45
CA VAL A 427 -7.86 -12.53 13.44
C VAL A 427 -8.11 -11.74 12.16
N ALA A 428 -7.04 -11.37 11.47
CA ALA A 428 -7.12 -10.71 10.16
C ALA A 428 -5.93 -11.09 9.28
N PRO A 429 -6.07 -11.03 7.94
CA PRO A 429 -4.95 -11.24 7.02
C PRO A 429 -4.04 -10.02 6.89
N ASP A 430 -4.57 -8.82 7.07
CA ASP A 430 -3.87 -7.57 6.86
C ASP A 430 -4.26 -6.54 7.93
N GLU A 431 -3.27 -5.74 8.34
CA GLU A 431 -3.46 -4.57 9.20
C GLU A 431 -2.74 -3.38 8.59
N MET A 432 -3.39 -2.22 8.54
CA MET A 432 -2.88 -1.03 7.89
C MET A 432 -3.01 0.21 8.76
N PHE A 433 -2.11 1.14 8.51
CA PHE A 433 -2.24 2.50 9.03
C PHE A 433 -1.84 3.49 7.94
N VAL A 434 -2.66 4.52 7.73
CA VAL A 434 -2.32 5.66 6.87
C VAL A 434 -2.48 6.93 7.68
N GLY A 435 -1.43 7.73 7.71
CA GLY A 435 -1.45 8.99 8.43
C GLY A 435 -0.52 10.03 7.84
N TYR A 436 -0.70 11.27 8.27
CA TYR A 436 0.04 12.39 7.73
C TYR A 436 0.20 13.54 8.74
N THR A 437 1.19 14.35 8.47
CA THR A 437 1.40 15.70 9.00
C THR A 437 1.23 16.70 7.86
N ARG A 438 1.50 17.96 8.09
CA ARG A 438 1.54 18.97 7.01
C ARG A 438 2.73 18.82 6.05
N LYS A 439 3.69 17.94 6.35
CA LYS A 439 4.89 17.72 5.52
C LYS A 439 4.91 16.37 4.84
N TYR A 440 4.56 15.33 5.56
CA TYR A 440 4.72 13.95 5.10
C TYR A 440 3.43 13.16 5.27
N SER A 441 3.15 12.31 4.29
CA SER A 441 2.13 11.27 4.37
C SER A 441 2.81 9.91 4.28
N MET A 442 2.39 8.99 5.14
CA MET A 442 2.93 7.64 5.19
C MET A 442 1.80 6.63 5.27
N ALA A 443 1.85 5.62 4.42
CA ALA A 443 0.97 4.46 4.47
C ALA A 443 1.78 3.20 4.79
N VAL A 444 1.29 2.40 5.72
CA VAL A 444 1.92 1.16 6.19
C VAL A 444 0.92 0.03 6.06
N TRP A 445 1.35 -1.05 5.43
CA TRP A 445 0.69 -2.34 5.42
C TRP A 445 1.50 -3.35 6.22
N THR A 446 0.84 -4.23 6.95
CA THR A 446 1.43 -5.39 7.62
C THR A 446 0.60 -6.64 7.37
N GLY A 447 1.28 -7.78 7.29
CA GLY A 447 0.66 -9.09 7.08
C GLY A 447 1.70 -10.16 6.88
N TYR A 448 1.27 -11.38 6.60
CA TYR A 448 2.17 -12.47 6.25
C TYR A 448 2.21 -12.70 4.74
N SER A 449 3.33 -13.22 4.22
CA SER A 449 3.46 -13.58 2.80
C SER A 449 2.37 -14.57 2.39
N ASN A 450 2.10 -15.58 3.22
CA ASN A 450 0.90 -16.40 3.09
C ASN A 450 -0.28 -15.70 3.77
N ARG A 451 -1.24 -15.21 2.98
CA ARG A 451 -2.43 -14.51 3.47
C ARG A 451 -3.26 -15.32 4.48
N LEU A 452 -3.18 -16.66 4.44
CA LEU A 452 -3.90 -17.53 5.36
C LEU A 452 -3.20 -17.67 6.73
N THR A 453 -2.00 -17.11 6.92
CA THR A 453 -1.39 -16.96 8.22
C THR A 453 -1.98 -15.70 8.88
N PRO A 454 -2.73 -15.84 10.00
CA PRO A 454 -3.45 -14.71 10.56
C PRO A 454 -2.55 -13.82 11.42
N ILE A 455 -2.79 -12.51 11.34
CA ILE A 455 -2.32 -11.57 12.35
C ILE A 455 -3.12 -11.82 13.64
N VAL A 456 -2.44 -11.83 14.77
CA VAL A 456 -3.01 -12.01 16.10
C VAL A 456 -2.34 -11.07 17.13
N GLY A 457 -3.04 -10.76 18.21
CA GLY A 457 -2.48 -10.06 19.37
C GLY A 457 -1.76 -8.74 19.01
N ASP A 458 -0.50 -8.61 19.42
CA ASP A 458 0.31 -7.40 19.20
C ASP A 458 0.63 -7.13 17.73
N GLY A 459 0.43 -8.09 16.83
CA GLY A 459 0.57 -7.91 15.39
C GLY A 459 -0.35 -6.81 14.85
N PHE A 460 -1.50 -6.59 15.46
CA PHE A 460 -2.44 -5.50 15.12
C PHE A 460 -1.93 -4.09 15.46
N LEU A 461 -0.81 -3.97 16.14
CA LEU A 461 -0.23 -2.68 16.50
C LEU A 461 0.98 -2.31 15.62
N VAL A 462 1.48 -3.23 14.80
CA VAL A 462 2.74 -3.06 14.05
C VAL A 462 2.64 -1.87 13.08
N ALA A 463 1.60 -1.79 12.25
CA ALA A 463 1.45 -0.71 11.28
C ALA A 463 1.45 0.68 11.95
N ALA A 464 0.68 0.82 13.04
CA ALA A 464 0.61 2.07 13.80
C ALA A 464 1.95 2.42 14.48
N LYS A 465 2.67 1.42 15.02
CA LYS A 465 3.99 1.64 15.65
C LYS A 465 5.06 2.03 14.63
N VAL A 466 5.07 1.40 13.44
CA VAL A 466 5.98 1.75 12.35
C VAL A 466 5.73 3.19 11.89
N TYR A 467 4.47 3.56 11.63
CA TYR A 467 4.11 4.95 11.32
C TYR A 467 4.59 5.91 12.42
N ARG A 468 4.26 5.62 13.67
CA ARG A 468 4.63 6.48 14.81
C ARG A 468 6.14 6.67 14.92
N SER A 469 6.93 5.62 14.76
CA SER A 469 8.39 5.67 14.81
C SER A 469 8.95 6.57 13.71
N MET A 470 8.47 6.40 12.48
CA MET A 470 8.97 7.16 11.33
C MET A 470 8.53 8.62 11.37
N ILE A 471 7.25 8.88 11.70
CA ILE A 471 6.75 10.26 11.71
C ILE A 471 7.32 11.07 12.88
N SER A 472 7.65 10.42 14.00
CA SER A 472 8.40 11.02 15.10
C SER A 472 9.78 11.46 14.62
N TYR A 473 10.54 10.56 14.00
CA TYR A 473 11.86 10.84 13.44
C TYR A 473 11.83 12.01 12.43
N LEU A 474 10.88 11.98 11.49
CA LEU A 474 10.73 13.02 10.48
C LEU A 474 10.33 14.40 11.03
N SER A 475 9.87 14.47 12.28
CA SER A 475 9.36 15.69 12.91
C SER A 475 10.19 16.16 14.09
N GLU A 476 11.33 15.51 14.39
CA GLU A 476 12.20 15.87 15.53
C GLU A 476 12.77 17.31 15.41
N ASP A 477 13.35 17.63 14.27
CA ASP A 477 14.04 18.89 14.03
C ASP A 477 13.15 19.97 13.41
N ASP A 478 12.05 19.59 12.78
CA ASP A 478 11.19 20.52 12.04
C ASP A 478 9.72 20.11 12.18
N GLN A 479 9.13 20.52 13.31
CA GLN A 479 7.74 20.24 13.63
C GLN A 479 6.80 21.07 12.74
N PRO A 480 5.99 20.43 11.88
CA PRO A 480 4.95 21.14 11.16
C PRO A 480 3.88 21.64 12.15
N GLY A 481 3.47 22.90 12.02
CA GLY A 481 2.34 23.43 12.77
C GLY A 481 1.02 22.75 12.40
N ASP A 482 -0.05 23.11 13.10
CA ASP A 482 -1.40 22.62 12.79
C ASP A 482 -1.96 23.25 11.51
N TRP A 483 -2.99 22.62 10.93
CA TRP A 483 -3.70 23.14 9.77
C TRP A 483 -4.53 24.36 10.12
N THR A 484 -4.49 25.35 9.24
CA THR A 484 -5.33 26.54 9.37
C THR A 484 -6.70 26.29 8.74
N MET A 485 -7.75 26.62 9.44
CA MET A 485 -9.12 26.49 8.93
C MET A 485 -9.33 27.44 7.74
N PRO A 486 -9.72 26.92 6.56
CA PRO A 486 -9.94 27.76 5.39
C PRO A 486 -11.24 28.57 5.50
N GLU A 487 -11.37 29.58 4.62
CA GLU A 487 -12.61 30.29 4.44
C GLU A 487 -13.75 29.35 4.04
N GLY A 488 -14.98 29.72 4.40
CA GLY A 488 -16.16 28.88 4.10
C GLY A 488 -16.51 27.88 5.19
N LEU A 489 -15.73 27.81 6.25
CA LEU A 489 -16.00 26.98 7.43
C LEU A 489 -16.14 27.82 8.71
N TYR A 490 -16.82 27.24 9.69
CA TYR A 490 -16.79 27.74 11.05
C TYR A 490 -16.76 26.57 12.04
N ARG A 491 -16.31 26.83 13.26
CA ARG A 491 -16.22 25.84 14.33
C ARG A 491 -17.29 26.13 15.41
N SER A 492 -17.95 25.09 15.87
CA SER A 492 -18.83 25.15 17.04
C SER A 492 -18.53 23.94 17.94
N GLY A 493 -17.95 24.20 19.11
CA GLY A 493 -17.41 23.16 19.98
C GLY A 493 -16.28 22.38 19.27
N GLU A 494 -16.39 21.07 19.28
CA GLU A 494 -15.44 20.16 18.63
C GLU A 494 -15.71 19.93 17.14
N PHE A 495 -16.82 20.45 16.62
CA PHE A 495 -17.26 20.19 15.25
C PHE A 495 -17.00 21.35 14.30
N VAL A 496 -16.81 21.01 13.02
CA VAL A 496 -16.59 21.93 11.92
C VAL A 496 -17.79 21.89 10.97
N PHE A 497 -18.24 23.05 10.55
CA PHE A 497 -19.42 23.25 9.71
C PHE A 497 -19.06 24.06 8.46
N GLN A 498 -19.68 23.72 7.33
CA GLN A 498 -19.69 24.59 6.16
C GLN A 498 -20.57 25.81 6.41
N ASN A 499 -20.21 26.96 5.83
CA ASN A 499 -21.05 28.17 5.95
C ASN A 499 -22.43 27.91 5.34
N GLY A 500 -23.48 28.19 6.11
CA GLY A 500 -24.86 27.92 5.73
C GLY A 500 -25.37 26.53 6.15
N ALA A 501 -24.51 25.70 6.75
CA ALA A 501 -24.97 24.43 7.31
C ALA A 501 -26.02 24.64 8.39
N ARG A 502 -27.07 23.80 8.37
CA ARG A 502 -28.08 23.82 9.40
C ARG A 502 -27.52 23.16 10.66
N ASN A 503 -27.34 23.96 11.71
CA ASN A 503 -26.92 23.46 13.02
C ASN A 503 -28.10 22.72 13.65
N SER A 504 -28.23 21.41 13.39
CA SER A 504 -29.33 20.56 13.87
C SER A 504 -29.41 20.44 15.41
N TRP A 505 -28.35 20.84 16.11
CA TRP A 505 -28.29 20.85 17.59
C TRP A 505 -29.04 22.03 18.23
N ASN A 506 -29.29 23.11 17.49
CA ASN A 506 -29.99 24.29 17.98
C ASN A 506 -31.50 24.32 17.65
N THR A 507 -32.08 23.27 17.12
CA THR A 507 -33.54 23.18 16.94
C THR A 507 -34.12 22.74 18.27
N PRO A 508 -34.88 23.62 18.99
CA PRO A 508 -35.58 23.20 20.21
C PRO A 508 -36.53 22.02 19.87
N ALA A 509 -36.63 21.06 20.78
CA ALA A 509 -37.40 19.83 20.66
C ALA A 509 -38.94 20.06 20.44
N THR A 510 -39.35 21.24 20.02
CA THR A 510 -40.78 21.66 19.97
C THR A 510 -41.37 21.68 18.55
N GLN A 511 -40.71 21.15 17.54
CA GLN A 511 -41.27 21.11 16.15
C GLN A 511 -41.31 19.72 15.49
N GLN A 512 -41.19 18.64 16.23
CA GLN A 512 -41.38 17.29 15.67
C GLN A 512 -42.78 16.66 15.96
N THR A 513 -43.77 17.47 16.30
CA THR A 513 -45.14 16.99 16.49
C THR A 513 -46.11 17.81 15.65
N GLN A 514 -46.01 17.70 14.31
CA GLN A 514 -47.11 18.04 13.40
C GLN A 514 -46.80 17.60 11.97
N SER A 515 -47.01 16.34 11.67
CA SER A 515 -47.46 15.86 10.36
C SER A 515 -47.78 14.36 10.36
N VAL A 516 -48.60 13.91 11.28
CA VAL A 516 -49.40 12.68 11.11
C VAL A 516 -50.75 12.94 11.73
N GLU A 517 -51.61 13.63 11.00
CA GLU A 517 -53.08 13.53 11.17
C GLU A 517 -53.69 13.72 9.80
N ASN A 518 -54.15 12.62 9.22
CA ASN A 518 -55.48 12.46 8.64
C ASN A 518 -55.54 11.21 7.75
N SER A 519 -56.00 10.14 8.33
CA SER A 519 -57.04 9.31 7.72
C SER A 519 -57.67 8.43 8.81
N SER A 520 -58.76 8.93 9.30
CA SER A 520 -59.72 8.22 10.14
C SER A 520 -60.40 7.13 9.31
N THR A 521 -60.52 5.92 9.86
CA THR A 521 -61.78 5.16 9.81
C THR A 521 -61.88 4.23 11.02
N THR A 522 -62.90 4.49 11.76
CA THR A 522 -63.62 3.77 12.85
C THR A 522 -63.61 2.25 12.76
N THR A 523 -63.40 1.57 13.88
CA THR A 523 -64.40 0.65 14.47
C THR A 523 -64.02 0.26 15.89
N GLU A 524 -65.09 0.23 16.72
CA GLU A 524 -65.17 0.05 18.17
C GLU A 524 -64.76 -1.35 18.68
N SER A 525 -64.34 -1.40 19.90
CA SER A 525 -64.91 -2.07 21.08
C SER A 525 -63.99 -2.99 21.84
N SER A 526 -63.88 -2.66 23.06
CA SER A 526 -64.11 -3.27 24.37
C SER A 526 -62.94 -3.81 25.17
N THR A 527 -62.71 -3.09 26.25
CA THR A 527 -62.54 -3.50 27.69
C THR A 527 -61.79 -4.80 27.99
N THR A 528 -60.68 -4.71 28.74
CA THR A 528 -60.74 -5.07 30.21
C THR A 528 -59.35 -4.75 30.83
N GLN A 529 -59.49 -4.11 32.03
CA GLN A 529 -58.40 -3.84 32.98
C GLN A 529 -57.82 -5.12 33.57
N THR A 530 -56.54 -5.12 33.91
CA THR A 530 -56.13 -5.46 35.28
C THR A 530 -54.69 -5.00 35.55
N SER A 531 -54.53 -4.31 36.64
CA SER A 531 -53.38 -3.82 37.36
C SER A 531 -52.56 -4.93 37.99
N THR A 532 -51.26 -4.70 38.17
CA THR A 532 -50.47 -4.79 39.42
C THR A 532 -48.98 -4.64 39.13
N THR A 533 -48.38 -3.58 39.52
CA THR A 533 -47.50 -3.22 40.67
C THR A 533 -46.21 -4.02 40.86
N VAL A 534 -45.13 -3.24 40.95
CA VAL A 534 -43.97 -3.29 41.87
C VAL A 534 -42.78 -4.18 41.52
N GLY A 535 -41.60 -3.51 41.47
CA GLY A 535 -40.38 -4.12 41.96
C GLY A 535 -39.07 -3.61 41.38
N GLN A 536 -38.61 -2.46 41.86
CA GLN A 536 -37.23 -2.12 42.26
C GLN A 536 -36.06 -2.56 41.41
N GLN A 537 -35.26 -1.54 41.07
CA GLN A 537 -33.80 -1.58 40.88
C GLN A 537 -33.07 -2.19 42.08
N PRO A 538 -31.84 -2.65 41.86
CA PRO A 538 -30.74 -1.88 42.43
C PRO A 538 -29.44 -1.81 41.61
N ASN A 539 -28.89 -0.60 41.64
CA ASN A 539 -27.52 -0.18 41.98
C ASN A 539 -26.29 -0.88 41.39
N ASN A 540 -25.56 -0.06 40.64
CA ASN A 540 -24.14 0.33 40.79
C ASN A 540 -23.15 -0.63 41.47
N ALA A 541 -22.08 -0.95 40.74
CA ALA A 541 -20.74 -0.90 41.32
C ALA A 541 -19.67 -0.68 40.22
N PRO A 542 -18.56 -0.02 40.53
CA PRO A 542 -17.69 0.63 39.59
C PRO A 542 -16.54 -0.26 39.10
N ALA A 543 -16.00 0.11 37.92
CA ALA A 543 -14.80 -0.45 37.35
C ALA A 543 -13.58 -0.14 38.21
N THR A 544 -12.85 -1.18 38.60
CA THR A 544 -11.55 -1.09 39.24
C THR A 544 -10.43 -1.09 38.19
N ASP A 545 -9.62 -0.08 38.31
CA ASP A 545 -8.31 0.13 37.66
C ASP A 545 -7.31 -0.97 38.12
N PRO A 546 -6.57 -1.65 37.23
CA PRO A 546 -5.48 -2.50 37.63
C PRO A 546 -4.14 -1.84 37.34
N ASN A 547 -3.68 -1.00 38.25
CA ASN A 547 -2.28 -0.66 38.32
C ASN A 547 -1.88 -0.44 39.79
N GLN A 548 -1.43 -1.54 40.45
CA GLN A 548 -0.48 -1.45 41.56
C GLN A 548 0.02 -2.85 42.01
N GLY A 549 1.34 -2.98 42.07
CA GLY A 549 2.01 -3.86 43.04
C GLY A 549 2.62 -5.13 42.46
N GLN A 550 3.85 -5.14 42.21
CA GLN A 550 5.06 -5.37 43.03
C GLN A 550 5.51 -6.81 43.10
N ALA A 551 6.74 -6.94 42.65
CA ALA A 551 7.87 -7.69 43.26
C ALA A 551 7.60 -9.07 43.92
N GLY A 552 8.32 -10.04 43.41
CA GLY A 552 8.58 -11.37 43.89
C GLY A 552 9.33 -12.19 42.86
#